data_965a9223e6e3203f6cc8c4786f308851
#
_entry.id   965a9223e6e3203f6cc8c4786f308851
#
_cell.length_a   1.000
_cell.length_b   1.000
_cell.length_c   1.000
_cell.angle_alpha   90.00
_cell.angle_beta   90.00
_cell.angle_gamma   90.00
#
_symmetry.space_group_name_H-M   'P 1'
#
loop_
_entity.id
_entity.type
_entity.pdbx_description
1 polymer ?
#
loop_
_entity_poly.entity_id
_entity_poly.type
_entity_poly.pdbx_seq_one_letter_code
_entity_poly.pdbx_strand_id
1 'polypeptide(L)'
;IGLVIVFGIAQPVFLSVANLQALLLAAAILVVLSIGQTFVVATAGIDLSLAAAVMLGAIILGLVDAAGYGIFLACVLALAATSAVGFLNGVLITAGRIPDFVVTLGTLSGVTGLGLILSGGEPIMVGSTFLLRLASGSFGPFGYPVWVAISAVLVAHIALYHTRFGVHLLATGGQVESASALGIRTNRVKIAVYTISGFCAGIAALLLVARIGSAEPQINTSLLLNSVAAVVLGGVSLFGGRASILGPAIGALMLTALVNGLTLLSVSAFYQPLAVGAIVVLAALIMRYQK
;
A
#
# COMPACT_ATOMS: atom_id res chain seq x y z
N ILE A 1 12.22 -17.90 -1.96
CA ILE A 1 12.84 -19.08 -1.35
C ILE A 1 14.31 -18.75 -1.00
N GLY A 2 15.15 -18.28 -1.94
CA GLY A 2 16.57 -17.99 -1.69
C GLY A 2 16.82 -17.07 -0.48
N LEU A 3 16.08 -15.96 -0.35
CA LEU A 3 16.17 -15.04 0.81
C LEU A 3 15.90 -15.76 2.15
N VAL A 4 14.88 -16.61 2.18
CA VAL A 4 14.50 -17.34 3.41
C VAL A 4 15.60 -18.34 3.81
N ILE A 5 16.22 -18.99 2.84
CA ILE A 5 17.34 -19.91 3.08
C ILE A 5 18.56 -19.15 3.60
N VAL A 6 18.95 -18.06 2.92
CA VAL A 6 20.12 -17.24 3.29
C VAL A 6 19.97 -16.69 4.72
N PHE A 7 18.83 -16.04 5.03
CA PHE A 7 18.62 -15.49 6.37
C PHE A 7 18.39 -16.57 7.43
N GLY A 8 17.74 -17.69 7.08
CA GLY A 8 17.54 -18.81 8.01
C GLY A 8 18.85 -19.48 8.42
N ILE A 9 19.85 -19.55 7.52
CA ILE A 9 21.18 -20.05 7.82
C ILE A 9 22.00 -19.02 8.59
N ALA A 10 21.96 -17.74 8.15
CA ALA A 10 22.75 -16.67 8.75
C ALA A 10 22.29 -16.32 10.16
N GLN A 11 20.98 -16.42 10.43
CA GLN A 11 20.36 -16.06 11.71
C GLN A 11 19.16 -16.98 12.02
N PRO A 12 19.37 -18.04 12.83
CA PRO A 12 18.31 -19.03 13.10
C PRO A 12 17.03 -18.43 13.69
N VAL A 13 17.12 -17.29 14.40
CA VAL A 13 15.95 -16.55 14.92
C VAL A 13 15.02 -16.10 13.79
N PHE A 14 15.52 -15.94 12.57
CA PHE A 14 14.70 -15.55 11.41
C PHE A 14 13.54 -16.53 11.18
N LEU A 15 13.75 -17.83 11.39
CA LEU A 15 12.73 -18.88 11.23
C LEU A 15 11.91 -19.14 12.49
N SER A 16 12.16 -18.43 13.60
CA SER A 16 11.37 -18.58 14.82
C SER A 16 9.91 -18.17 14.58
N VAL A 17 8.98 -18.84 15.25
CA VAL A 17 7.54 -18.56 15.13
C VAL A 17 7.23 -17.11 15.47
N ALA A 18 7.86 -16.57 16.53
CA ALA A 18 7.68 -15.19 16.95
C ALA A 18 8.12 -14.20 15.86
N ASN A 19 9.29 -14.42 15.22
CA ASN A 19 9.76 -13.56 14.15
C ASN A 19 8.89 -13.68 12.89
N LEU A 20 8.47 -14.88 12.51
CA LEU A 20 7.58 -15.08 11.37
C LEU A 20 6.22 -14.37 11.58
N GLN A 21 5.66 -14.42 12.79
CA GLN A 21 4.45 -13.68 13.13
C GLN A 21 4.68 -12.16 13.02
N ALA A 22 5.78 -11.63 13.58
CA ALA A 22 6.13 -10.22 13.48
C ALA A 22 6.35 -9.77 12.03
N LEU A 23 6.99 -10.61 11.21
CA LEU A 23 7.20 -10.37 9.79
C LEU A 23 5.86 -10.30 9.04
N LEU A 24 4.96 -11.24 9.28
CA LEU A 24 3.64 -11.26 8.64
C LEU A 24 2.79 -10.05 9.02
N LEU A 25 2.85 -9.61 10.29
CA LEU A 25 2.17 -8.40 10.75
C LEU A 25 2.70 -7.14 10.03
N ALA A 26 4.02 -7.05 9.88
CA ALA A 26 4.65 -5.95 9.16
C ALA A 26 4.31 -5.98 7.66
N ALA A 27 4.32 -7.17 7.06
CA ALA A 27 4.00 -7.38 5.65
C ALA A 27 2.55 -7.05 5.32
N ALA A 28 1.61 -7.27 6.25
CA ALA A 28 0.18 -7.02 6.02
C ALA A 28 -0.09 -5.58 5.57
N ILE A 29 0.58 -4.59 6.16
CA ILE A 29 0.46 -3.17 5.78
C ILE A 29 0.95 -2.97 4.34
N LEU A 30 2.12 -3.49 4.01
CA LEU A 30 2.72 -3.35 2.69
C LEU A 30 1.94 -4.10 1.61
N VAL A 31 1.38 -5.27 1.93
CA VAL A 31 0.50 -6.04 1.03
C VAL A 31 -0.72 -5.22 0.63
N VAL A 32 -1.42 -4.63 1.62
CA VAL A 32 -2.61 -3.80 1.35
C VAL A 32 -2.26 -2.60 0.47
N LEU A 33 -1.16 -1.89 0.76
CA LEU A 33 -0.70 -0.77 -0.07
C LEU A 33 -0.34 -1.22 -1.48
N SER A 34 0.36 -2.35 -1.62
CA SER A 34 0.75 -2.90 -2.92
C SER A 34 -0.46 -3.31 -3.76
N ILE A 35 -1.56 -3.74 -3.15
CA ILE A 35 -2.82 -4.00 -3.86
C ILE A 35 -3.37 -2.69 -4.45
N GLY A 36 -3.49 -1.63 -3.66
CA GLY A 36 -3.94 -0.32 -4.16
C GLY A 36 -3.08 0.16 -5.32
N GLN A 37 -1.77 0.13 -5.15
CA GLN A 37 -0.80 0.51 -6.18
C GLN A 37 -0.89 -0.38 -7.43
N THR A 38 -1.20 -1.68 -7.28
CA THR A 38 -1.36 -2.61 -8.40
C THR A 38 -2.49 -2.18 -9.34
N PHE A 39 -3.65 -1.78 -8.80
CA PHE A 39 -4.77 -1.32 -9.62
C PHE A 39 -4.42 -0.05 -10.40
N VAL A 40 -3.70 0.89 -9.79
CA VAL A 40 -3.25 2.11 -10.45
C VAL A 40 -2.24 1.78 -11.55
N VAL A 41 -1.19 1.00 -11.24
CA VAL A 41 -0.14 0.61 -12.19
C VAL A 41 -0.73 -0.21 -13.36
N ALA A 42 -1.72 -1.04 -13.12
CA ALA A 42 -2.40 -1.80 -14.16
C ALA A 42 -3.09 -0.90 -15.22
N THR A 43 -3.39 0.37 -14.89
CA THR A 43 -3.89 1.39 -15.84
C THR A 43 -2.79 2.31 -16.39
N ALA A 44 -1.52 1.89 -16.31
CA ALA A 44 -0.34 2.69 -16.67
C ALA A 44 -0.19 3.99 -15.87
N GLY A 45 -0.77 4.04 -14.64
CA GLY A 45 -0.68 5.16 -13.71
C GLY A 45 0.36 4.92 -12.62
N ILE A 46 0.68 5.97 -11.87
CA ILE A 46 1.51 5.90 -10.64
C ILE A 46 0.86 6.78 -9.59
N ASP A 47 0.63 6.24 -8.39
CA ASP A 47 0.12 6.99 -7.25
C ASP A 47 1.26 7.27 -6.25
N LEU A 48 1.81 8.48 -6.33
CA LEU A 48 2.84 8.95 -5.39
C LEU A 48 2.23 9.51 -4.09
N SER A 49 0.94 9.82 -4.08
CA SER A 49 0.26 10.38 -2.91
C SER A 49 -0.04 9.37 -1.82
N LEU A 50 0.14 8.08 -2.10
CA LEU A 50 -0.25 6.96 -1.24
C LEU A 50 0.28 7.10 0.20
N ALA A 51 1.57 7.47 0.38
CA ALA A 51 2.16 7.63 1.71
C ALA A 51 1.58 8.83 2.48
N ALA A 52 1.29 9.94 1.78
CA ALA A 52 0.63 11.09 2.41
C ALA A 52 -0.83 10.78 2.75
N ALA A 53 -1.52 9.99 1.93
CA ALA A 53 -2.87 9.51 2.23
C ALA A 53 -2.87 8.63 3.49
N VAL A 54 -1.89 7.72 3.66
CA VAL A 54 -1.71 6.93 4.90
C VAL A 54 -1.53 7.85 6.11
N MET A 55 -0.63 8.84 6.01
CA MET A 55 -0.39 9.81 7.07
C MET A 55 -1.67 10.59 7.42
N LEU A 56 -2.39 11.12 6.42
CA LEU A 56 -3.64 11.85 6.64
C LEU A 56 -4.69 10.97 7.31
N GLY A 57 -4.85 9.72 6.85
CA GLY A 57 -5.77 8.76 7.45
C GLY A 57 -5.44 8.50 8.92
N ALA A 58 -4.17 8.33 9.26
CA ALA A 58 -3.70 8.17 10.62
C ALA A 58 -4.02 9.40 11.48
N ILE A 59 -3.75 10.61 10.97
CA ILE A 59 -4.00 11.88 11.69
C ILE A 59 -5.51 12.07 11.93
N ILE A 60 -6.36 11.85 10.92
CA ILE A 60 -7.82 11.97 11.08
C ILE A 60 -8.32 10.96 12.11
N LEU A 61 -7.82 9.72 12.07
CA LEU A 61 -8.17 8.71 13.05
C LEU A 61 -7.79 9.19 14.47
N GLY A 62 -6.57 9.66 14.65
CA GLY A 62 -6.09 10.15 15.94
C GLY A 62 -6.88 11.35 16.46
N LEU A 63 -7.16 12.34 15.62
CA LEU A 63 -7.92 13.54 15.99
C LEU A 63 -9.36 13.21 16.41
N VAL A 64 -10.06 12.36 15.66
CA VAL A 64 -11.45 11.98 15.94
C VAL A 64 -11.55 11.15 17.21
N ASP A 65 -10.60 10.23 17.44
CA ASP A 65 -10.52 9.45 18.67
C ASP A 65 -10.20 10.33 19.88
N ALA A 66 -9.22 11.24 19.76
CA ALA A 66 -8.86 12.19 20.80
C ALA A 66 -9.99 13.18 21.15
N ALA A 67 -10.83 13.54 20.17
CA ALA A 67 -12.01 14.35 20.38
C ALA A 67 -13.18 13.60 21.07
N GLY A 68 -13.03 12.29 21.34
CA GLY A 68 -14.01 11.49 22.06
C GLY A 68 -15.19 10.99 21.24
N TYR A 69 -15.17 11.12 19.92
CA TYR A 69 -16.23 10.62 19.03
C TYR A 69 -16.23 9.10 18.85
N GLY A 70 -15.22 8.42 19.38
CA GLY A 70 -15.08 6.97 19.38
C GLY A 70 -14.40 6.41 18.13
N ILE A 71 -13.74 5.28 18.34
CA ILE A 71 -12.84 4.68 17.35
C ILE A 71 -13.55 4.24 16.05
N PHE A 72 -14.81 3.82 16.12
CA PHE A 72 -15.54 3.41 14.93
C PHE A 72 -15.73 4.57 13.94
N LEU A 73 -16.19 5.73 14.43
CA LEU A 73 -16.32 6.93 13.60
C LEU A 73 -14.95 7.41 13.09
N ALA A 74 -13.93 7.34 13.95
CA ALA A 74 -12.56 7.66 13.56
C ALA A 74 -12.06 6.80 12.39
N CYS A 75 -12.29 5.48 12.43
CA CYS A 75 -11.96 4.58 11.34
C CYS A 75 -12.71 4.90 10.05
N VAL A 76 -14.04 5.15 10.14
CA VAL A 76 -14.86 5.47 8.96
C VAL A 76 -14.39 6.78 8.32
N LEU A 77 -14.14 7.82 9.11
CA LEU A 77 -13.68 9.11 8.60
C LEU A 77 -12.27 9.04 8.01
N ALA A 78 -11.37 8.25 8.60
CA ALA A 78 -10.05 8.00 8.04
C ALA A 78 -10.14 7.32 6.66
N LEU A 79 -10.95 6.26 6.53
CA LEU A 79 -11.19 5.57 5.26
C LEU A 79 -11.85 6.49 4.22
N ALA A 80 -12.83 7.30 4.63
CA ALA A 80 -13.50 8.24 3.75
C ALA A 80 -12.53 9.32 3.24
N ALA A 81 -11.72 9.89 4.11
CA ALA A 81 -10.77 10.94 3.75
C ALA A 81 -9.70 10.43 2.79
N THR A 82 -9.10 9.27 3.07
CA THR A 82 -8.09 8.68 2.16
C THR A 82 -8.68 8.28 0.81
N SER A 83 -9.92 7.74 0.81
CA SER A 83 -10.65 7.43 -0.43
C SER A 83 -10.98 8.71 -1.20
N ALA A 84 -11.32 9.81 -0.53
CA ALA A 84 -11.56 11.11 -1.15
C ALA A 84 -10.28 11.67 -1.80
N VAL A 85 -9.12 11.51 -1.18
CA VAL A 85 -7.82 11.86 -1.79
C VAL A 85 -7.63 11.08 -3.10
N GLY A 86 -7.83 9.77 -3.08
CA GLY A 86 -7.75 8.94 -4.29
C GLY A 86 -8.77 9.35 -5.35
N PHE A 87 -10.02 9.61 -4.95
CA PHE A 87 -11.08 10.08 -5.84
C PHE A 87 -10.71 11.40 -6.51
N LEU A 88 -10.20 12.37 -5.74
CA LEU A 88 -9.75 13.66 -6.26
C LEU A 88 -8.61 13.49 -7.26
N ASN A 89 -7.62 12.63 -6.97
CA ASN A 89 -6.57 12.30 -7.93
C ASN A 89 -7.17 11.77 -9.23
N GLY A 90 -8.04 10.78 -9.16
CA GLY A 90 -8.69 10.21 -10.34
C GLY A 90 -9.47 11.23 -11.15
N VAL A 91 -10.18 12.16 -10.51
CA VAL A 91 -10.91 13.25 -11.18
C VAL A 91 -9.94 14.25 -11.83
N LEU A 92 -8.92 14.71 -11.13
CA LEU A 92 -7.94 15.67 -11.65
C LEU A 92 -7.17 15.09 -12.85
N ILE A 93 -6.81 13.82 -12.81
CA ILE A 93 -6.14 13.13 -13.91
C ILE A 93 -7.06 13.04 -15.13
N THR A 94 -8.32 12.63 -14.93
CA THR A 94 -9.22 12.34 -16.05
C THR A 94 -9.92 13.57 -16.60
N ALA A 95 -10.47 14.43 -15.74
CA ALA A 95 -11.16 15.66 -16.15
C ALA A 95 -10.18 16.79 -16.47
N GLY A 96 -9.10 16.92 -15.69
CA GLY A 96 -8.04 17.89 -15.91
C GLY A 96 -7.09 17.52 -17.05
N ARG A 97 -7.08 16.25 -17.47
CA ARG A 97 -6.12 15.70 -18.46
C ARG A 97 -4.66 15.96 -18.07
N ILE A 98 -4.40 15.93 -16.75
CA ILE A 98 -3.07 16.16 -16.18
C ILE A 98 -2.38 14.80 -16.04
N PRO A 99 -1.08 14.69 -16.35
CA PRO A 99 -0.34 13.44 -16.14
C PRO A 99 -0.43 12.94 -14.70
N ASP A 100 -0.60 11.64 -14.54
CA ASP A 100 -0.83 10.97 -13.25
C ASP A 100 0.24 11.36 -12.19
N PHE A 101 1.52 11.35 -12.60
CA PHE A 101 2.61 11.68 -11.68
C PHE A 101 2.58 13.14 -11.20
N VAL A 102 2.13 14.08 -12.04
CA VAL A 102 2.04 15.50 -11.66
C VAL A 102 0.95 15.70 -10.60
N VAL A 103 -0.23 15.10 -10.85
CA VAL A 103 -1.35 15.17 -9.89
C VAL A 103 -0.97 14.55 -8.57
N THR A 104 -0.46 13.30 -8.59
CA THR A 104 -0.16 12.57 -7.35
C THR A 104 1.03 13.15 -6.59
N LEU A 105 2.00 13.78 -7.27
CA LEU A 105 3.08 14.52 -6.63
C LEU A 105 2.57 15.81 -5.97
N GLY A 106 1.68 16.54 -6.66
CA GLY A 106 1.03 17.73 -6.10
C GLY A 106 0.18 17.37 -4.89
N THR A 107 -0.59 16.28 -4.99
CA THR A 107 -1.42 15.76 -3.89
C THR A 107 -0.54 15.24 -2.73
N LEU A 108 0.58 14.59 -3.01
CA LEU A 108 1.56 14.22 -1.98
C LEU A 108 1.93 15.43 -1.13
N SER A 109 2.32 16.53 -1.77
CA SER A 109 2.72 17.76 -1.07
C SER A 109 1.54 18.43 -0.35
N GLY A 110 0.39 18.57 -1.03
CA GLY A 110 -0.79 19.22 -0.46
C GLY A 110 -1.38 18.46 0.73
N VAL A 111 -1.52 17.13 0.62
CA VAL A 111 -2.03 16.27 1.71
C VAL A 111 -1.05 16.22 2.88
N THR A 112 0.27 16.27 2.60
CA THR A 112 1.29 16.39 3.66
C THR A 112 1.11 17.68 4.43
N GLY A 113 1.01 18.81 3.72
CA GLY A 113 0.77 20.10 4.35
C GLY A 113 -0.52 20.13 5.18
N LEU A 114 -1.60 19.56 4.64
CA LEU A 114 -2.87 19.43 5.37
C LEU A 114 -2.72 18.60 6.64
N GLY A 115 -2.05 17.46 6.57
CA GLY A 115 -1.79 16.62 7.74
C GLY A 115 -0.99 17.34 8.82
N LEU A 116 0.08 18.07 8.43
CA LEU A 116 0.87 18.86 9.38
C LEU A 116 0.05 19.98 10.03
N ILE A 117 -0.80 20.67 9.25
CA ILE A 117 -1.69 21.71 9.79
C ILE A 117 -2.68 21.12 10.80
N LEU A 118 -3.30 19.99 10.46
CA LEU A 118 -4.31 19.35 11.32
C LEU A 118 -3.71 18.80 12.63
N SER A 119 -2.50 18.28 12.58
CA SER A 119 -1.81 17.70 13.77
C SER A 119 -0.99 18.73 14.55
N GLY A 120 -0.81 19.94 14.02
CA GLY A 120 0.15 20.89 14.57
C GLY A 120 1.62 20.43 14.48
N GLY A 121 1.89 19.41 13.64
CA GLY A 121 3.21 18.79 13.51
C GLY A 121 3.57 17.82 14.63
N GLU A 122 2.66 17.55 15.56
CA GLU A 122 2.87 16.68 16.72
C GLU A 122 2.21 15.31 16.55
N PRO A 123 2.81 14.22 17.07
CA PRO A 123 2.20 12.91 17.12
C PRO A 123 0.93 12.89 17.99
N ILE A 124 -0.10 12.20 17.55
CA ILE A 124 -1.36 12.06 18.28
C ILE A 124 -1.46 10.63 18.82
N MET A 125 -1.44 10.48 20.13
CA MET A 125 -1.59 9.19 20.80
C MET A 125 -2.99 8.63 20.63
N VAL A 126 -3.11 7.34 20.32
CA VAL A 126 -4.39 6.64 20.14
C VAL A 126 -4.46 5.47 21.10
N GLY A 127 -5.26 5.61 22.15
CA GLY A 127 -5.37 4.62 23.25
C GLY A 127 -6.52 3.62 23.10
N SER A 128 -6.99 3.37 21.88
CA SER A 128 -8.16 2.53 21.64
C SER A 128 -7.91 1.04 21.93
N THR A 129 -8.74 0.45 22.78
CA THR A 129 -8.74 -1.01 23.05
C THR A 129 -9.07 -1.83 21.80
N PHE A 130 -9.86 -1.29 20.87
CA PHE A 130 -10.15 -1.95 19.59
C PHE A 130 -8.88 -2.05 18.74
N LEU A 131 -8.11 -0.96 18.59
CA LEU A 131 -6.86 -0.98 17.83
C LEU A 131 -5.78 -1.85 18.49
N LEU A 132 -5.69 -1.84 19.83
CA LEU A 132 -4.82 -2.75 20.56
C LEU A 132 -5.16 -4.22 20.27
N ARG A 133 -6.46 -4.57 20.29
CA ARG A 133 -6.91 -5.92 19.91
C ARG A 133 -6.62 -6.22 18.44
N LEU A 134 -6.80 -5.26 17.55
CA LEU A 134 -6.47 -5.43 16.13
C LEU A 134 -4.98 -5.72 15.92
N ALA A 135 -4.10 -5.05 16.67
CA ALA A 135 -2.65 -5.23 16.55
C ALA A 135 -2.15 -6.52 17.20
N SER A 136 -2.63 -6.84 18.42
CA SER A 136 -2.10 -7.94 19.25
C SER A 136 -2.95 -9.21 19.23
N GLY A 137 -4.21 -9.12 18.79
CA GLY A 137 -5.11 -10.25 18.73
C GLY A 137 -4.83 -11.16 17.54
N SER A 138 -5.25 -12.43 17.68
CA SER A 138 -5.07 -13.43 16.63
C SER A 138 -6.30 -14.32 16.49
N PHE A 139 -6.44 -14.90 15.32
CA PHE A 139 -7.38 -15.96 15.02
C PHE A 139 -6.62 -17.13 14.40
N GLY A 140 -6.57 -18.26 15.11
CA GLY A 140 -5.70 -19.36 14.76
C GLY A 140 -4.21 -18.97 14.83
N PRO A 141 -3.38 -19.36 13.86
CA PRO A 141 -1.94 -19.07 13.87
C PRO A 141 -1.58 -17.64 13.44
N PHE A 142 -2.56 -16.83 12.97
CA PHE A 142 -2.31 -15.53 12.37
C PHE A 142 -2.95 -14.40 13.15
N GLY A 143 -2.21 -13.27 13.28
CA GLY A 143 -2.76 -12.02 13.81
C GLY A 143 -3.84 -11.40 12.90
N TYR A 144 -4.75 -10.61 13.47
CA TYR A 144 -5.82 -9.96 12.71
C TYR A 144 -5.33 -9.14 11.49
N PRO A 145 -4.19 -8.40 11.54
CA PRO A 145 -3.70 -7.69 10.35
C PRO A 145 -3.43 -8.60 9.15
N VAL A 146 -2.99 -9.84 9.41
CA VAL A 146 -2.75 -10.83 8.34
C VAL A 146 -4.06 -11.24 7.69
N TRP A 147 -5.13 -11.43 8.47
CA TRP A 147 -6.45 -11.72 7.94
C TRP A 147 -7.03 -10.56 7.13
N VAL A 148 -6.77 -9.31 7.55
CA VAL A 148 -7.11 -8.12 6.76
C VAL A 148 -6.39 -8.14 5.41
N ALA A 149 -5.09 -8.43 5.40
CA ALA A 149 -4.32 -8.52 4.16
C ALA A 149 -4.79 -9.67 3.25
N ILE A 150 -5.06 -10.86 3.82
CA ILE A 150 -5.60 -12.00 3.07
C ILE A 150 -6.96 -11.64 2.46
N SER A 151 -7.84 -11.00 3.22
CA SER A 151 -9.14 -10.56 2.74
C SER A 151 -9.01 -9.54 1.61
N ALA A 152 -8.08 -8.58 1.74
CA ALA A 152 -7.79 -7.59 0.71
C ALA A 152 -7.28 -8.26 -0.58
N VAL A 153 -6.34 -9.22 -0.46
CA VAL A 153 -5.84 -10.01 -1.60
C VAL A 153 -6.98 -10.77 -2.28
N LEU A 154 -7.84 -11.44 -1.51
CA LEU A 154 -8.95 -12.22 -2.04
C LEU A 154 -9.96 -11.33 -2.78
N VAL A 155 -10.38 -10.23 -2.16
CA VAL A 155 -11.31 -9.26 -2.77
C VAL A 155 -10.72 -8.66 -4.04
N ALA A 156 -9.45 -8.24 -3.99
CA ALA A 156 -8.76 -7.70 -5.15
C ALA A 156 -8.60 -8.74 -6.28
N HIS A 157 -8.30 -9.99 -5.93
CA HIS A 157 -8.21 -11.11 -6.89
C HIS A 157 -9.55 -11.34 -7.59
N ILE A 158 -10.64 -11.40 -6.83
CA ILE A 158 -11.99 -11.52 -7.40
C ILE A 158 -12.32 -10.32 -8.29
N ALA A 159 -12.03 -9.09 -7.81
CA ALA A 159 -12.28 -7.87 -8.57
C ALA A 159 -11.53 -7.85 -9.91
N LEU A 160 -10.27 -8.29 -9.93
CA LEU A 160 -9.43 -8.27 -11.12
C LEU A 160 -9.79 -9.38 -12.12
N TYR A 161 -10.02 -10.62 -11.64
CA TYR A 161 -10.12 -11.77 -12.53
C TYR A 161 -11.54 -12.26 -12.74
N HIS A 162 -12.47 -11.94 -11.84
CA HIS A 162 -13.84 -12.50 -11.88
C HIS A 162 -14.92 -11.43 -12.07
N THR A 163 -14.54 -10.16 -12.37
CA THR A 163 -15.52 -9.10 -12.63
C THR A 163 -15.28 -8.36 -13.95
N ARG A 164 -16.32 -7.70 -14.47
CA ARG A 164 -16.20 -6.80 -15.62
C ARG A 164 -15.25 -5.63 -15.34
N PHE A 165 -15.11 -5.22 -14.07
CA PHE A 165 -14.21 -4.15 -13.69
C PHE A 165 -12.75 -4.49 -14.05
N GLY A 166 -12.29 -5.71 -13.75
CA GLY A 166 -10.93 -6.14 -14.08
C GLY A 166 -10.65 -6.17 -15.58
N VAL A 167 -11.63 -6.65 -16.37
CA VAL A 167 -11.52 -6.63 -17.85
C VAL A 167 -11.38 -5.19 -18.36
N HIS A 168 -12.25 -4.28 -17.90
CA HIS A 168 -12.21 -2.87 -18.29
C HIS A 168 -10.90 -2.19 -17.84
N LEU A 169 -10.41 -2.54 -16.66
CA LEU A 169 -9.16 -2.02 -16.10
C LEU A 169 -7.97 -2.44 -16.98
N LEU A 170 -7.82 -3.71 -17.28
CA LEU A 170 -6.72 -4.22 -18.11
C LEU A 170 -6.80 -3.69 -19.55
N ALA A 171 -8.01 -3.58 -20.12
CA ALA A 171 -8.22 -2.96 -21.43
C ALA A 171 -7.80 -1.46 -21.42
N THR A 172 -8.20 -0.71 -20.38
CA THR A 172 -7.84 0.71 -20.21
C THR A 172 -6.33 0.88 -20.09
N GLY A 173 -5.65 -0.01 -19.36
CA GLY A 173 -4.20 0.06 -19.19
C GLY A 173 -3.42 -0.42 -20.42
N GLY A 174 -4.01 -1.28 -21.24
CA GLY A 174 -3.38 -1.74 -22.48
C GLY A 174 -3.33 -0.65 -23.55
N GLN A 175 -4.49 -0.09 -23.88
CA GLN A 175 -4.60 1.02 -24.83
C GLN A 175 -5.92 1.78 -24.61
N VAL A 176 -5.82 3.01 -24.12
CA VAL A 176 -6.96 3.84 -23.72
C VAL A 176 -7.89 4.13 -24.91
N GLU A 177 -7.33 4.46 -26.09
CA GLU A 177 -8.08 4.80 -27.30
C GLU A 177 -8.90 3.60 -27.79
N SER A 178 -8.29 2.43 -27.86
CA SER A 178 -8.98 1.20 -28.29
C SER A 178 -10.05 0.77 -27.30
N ALA A 179 -9.77 0.86 -26.00
CA ALA A 179 -10.75 0.57 -24.95
C ALA A 179 -11.97 1.51 -25.05
N SER A 180 -11.71 2.81 -25.27
CA SER A 180 -12.78 3.81 -25.46
C SER A 180 -13.61 3.55 -26.70
N ALA A 181 -12.98 3.17 -27.84
CA ALA A 181 -13.67 2.82 -29.07
C ALA A 181 -14.62 1.62 -28.92
N LEU A 182 -14.29 0.69 -28.01
CA LEU A 182 -15.13 -0.44 -27.61
C LEU A 182 -16.22 -0.08 -26.58
N GLY A 183 -16.39 1.21 -26.25
CA GLY A 183 -17.41 1.70 -25.33
C GLY A 183 -17.06 1.60 -23.85
N ILE A 184 -15.80 1.30 -23.49
CA ILE A 184 -15.34 1.29 -22.10
C ILE A 184 -15.19 2.75 -21.63
N ARG A 185 -15.78 3.07 -20.47
CA ARG A 185 -15.67 4.38 -19.85
C ARG A 185 -14.34 4.49 -19.08
N THR A 186 -13.22 4.64 -19.82
CA THR A 186 -11.85 4.62 -19.28
C THR A 186 -11.62 5.62 -18.15
N ASN A 187 -12.22 6.82 -18.21
CA ASN A 187 -12.16 7.80 -17.12
C ASN A 187 -12.76 7.30 -15.82
N ARG A 188 -13.90 6.59 -15.87
CA ARG A 188 -14.51 6.01 -14.67
C ARG A 188 -13.64 4.90 -14.08
N VAL A 189 -12.99 4.12 -14.93
CA VAL A 189 -12.04 3.09 -14.50
C VAL A 189 -10.87 3.75 -13.78
N LYS A 190 -10.27 4.80 -14.36
CA LYS A 190 -9.17 5.54 -13.71
C LYS A 190 -9.59 6.14 -12.36
N ILE A 191 -10.73 6.82 -12.29
CA ILE A 191 -11.24 7.36 -11.01
C ILE A 191 -11.40 6.22 -9.98
N ALA A 192 -11.99 5.09 -10.37
CA ALA A 192 -12.21 3.97 -9.46
C ALA A 192 -10.89 3.38 -8.93
N VAL A 193 -9.85 3.20 -9.77
CA VAL A 193 -8.57 2.62 -9.31
C VAL A 193 -7.84 3.54 -8.33
N TYR A 194 -7.85 4.86 -8.56
CA TYR A 194 -7.28 5.81 -7.61
C TYR A 194 -8.08 5.86 -6.30
N THR A 195 -9.40 5.77 -6.36
CA THR A 195 -10.27 5.67 -5.16
C THR A 195 -9.95 4.41 -4.37
N ILE A 196 -9.78 3.26 -5.05
CA ILE A 196 -9.37 1.99 -4.41
C ILE A 196 -7.98 2.13 -3.78
N SER A 197 -7.03 2.80 -4.46
CA SER A 197 -5.70 3.10 -3.90
C SER A 197 -5.81 3.89 -2.59
N GLY A 198 -6.60 4.96 -2.58
CA GLY A 198 -6.88 5.74 -1.38
C GLY A 198 -7.55 4.92 -0.26
N PHE A 199 -8.51 4.05 -0.60
CA PHE A 199 -9.14 3.15 0.37
C PHE A 199 -8.13 2.18 0.98
N CYS A 200 -7.25 1.59 0.17
CA CYS A 200 -6.15 0.74 0.66
C CYS A 200 -5.18 1.53 1.56
N ALA A 201 -4.91 2.79 1.24
CA ALA A 201 -4.12 3.68 2.11
C ALA A 201 -4.79 3.89 3.47
N GLY A 202 -6.11 4.04 3.49
CA GLY A 202 -6.89 4.11 4.74
C GLY A 202 -6.79 2.85 5.58
N ILE A 203 -6.96 1.67 4.99
CA ILE A 203 -6.76 0.39 5.71
C ILE A 203 -5.33 0.31 6.26
N ALA A 204 -4.33 0.66 5.46
CA ALA A 204 -2.93 0.66 5.91
C ALA A 204 -2.69 1.65 7.05
N ALA A 205 -3.34 2.83 7.05
CA ALA A 205 -3.29 3.79 8.15
C ALA A 205 -3.84 3.20 9.45
N LEU A 206 -5.01 2.54 9.39
CA LEU A 206 -5.60 1.85 10.55
C LEU A 206 -4.66 0.79 11.13
N LEU A 207 -4.08 -0.05 10.27
CA LEU A 207 -3.13 -1.09 10.68
C LEU A 207 -1.83 -0.49 11.26
N LEU A 208 -1.37 0.63 10.69
CA LEU A 208 -0.16 1.33 11.14
C LEU A 208 -0.37 1.94 12.51
N VAL A 209 -1.47 2.69 12.72
CA VAL A 209 -1.82 3.28 14.02
C VAL A 209 -2.07 2.19 15.05
N ALA A 210 -2.75 1.12 14.70
CA ALA A 210 -2.94 -0.02 15.60
C ALA A 210 -1.60 -0.61 16.07
N ARG A 211 -0.60 -0.69 15.18
CA ARG A 211 0.73 -1.25 15.47
C ARG A 211 1.59 -0.31 16.31
N ILE A 212 1.55 1.01 16.06
CA ILE A 212 2.44 1.99 16.69
C ILE A 212 1.80 2.58 17.95
N GLY A 213 0.46 2.69 18.01
CA GLY A 213 -0.29 3.34 19.09
C GLY A 213 -0.35 4.86 18.94
N SER A 214 0.14 5.41 17.84
CA SER A 214 0.13 6.85 17.55
C SER A 214 -0.07 7.14 16.08
N ALA A 215 -0.61 8.32 15.77
CA ALA A 215 -0.67 8.89 14.43
C ALA A 215 0.52 9.85 14.26
N GLU A 216 1.48 9.45 13.44
CA GLU A 216 2.70 10.22 13.21
C GLU A 216 2.52 11.20 12.04
N PRO A 217 2.81 12.50 12.20
CA PRO A 217 2.71 13.50 11.14
C PRO A 217 3.95 13.48 10.23
N GLN A 218 4.44 12.30 9.90
CA GLN A 218 5.59 12.10 9.03
C GLN A 218 5.24 11.16 7.89
N ILE A 219 5.67 11.52 6.67
CA ILE A 219 5.53 10.66 5.51
C ILE A 219 6.52 9.50 5.62
N ASN A 220 6.01 8.29 5.60
CA ASN A 220 6.84 7.11 5.46
C ASN A 220 7.15 6.84 3.97
N THR A 221 8.20 7.49 3.46
CA THR A 221 8.63 7.33 2.05
C THR A 221 9.03 5.89 1.74
N SER A 222 9.50 5.12 2.72
CA SER A 222 9.83 3.71 2.53
C SER A 222 8.59 2.87 2.22
N LEU A 223 7.42 3.17 2.82
CA LEU A 223 6.17 2.48 2.47
C LEU A 223 5.76 2.76 1.02
N LEU A 224 5.90 4.00 0.55
CA LEU A 224 5.61 4.35 -0.84
C LEU A 224 6.54 3.58 -1.80
N LEU A 225 7.85 3.70 -1.61
CA LEU A 225 8.83 3.08 -2.49
C LEU A 225 8.72 1.55 -2.47
N ASN A 226 8.52 0.95 -1.29
CA ASN A 226 8.36 -0.49 -1.16
C ASN A 226 7.04 -0.99 -1.78
N SER A 227 5.96 -0.19 -1.76
CA SER A 227 4.71 -0.58 -2.41
C SER A 227 4.87 -0.65 -3.94
N VAL A 228 5.54 0.34 -4.55
CA VAL A 228 5.87 0.32 -5.98
C VAL A 228 6.84 -0.84 -6.29
N ALA A 229 7.87 -1.01 -5.46
CA ALA A 229 8.83 -2.08 -5.59
C ALA A 229 8.17 -3.48 -5.53
N ALA A 230 7.24 -3.69 -4.62
CA ALA A 230 6.48 -4.93 -4.50
C ALA A 230 5.65 -5.21 -5.76
N VAL A 231 5.05 -4.18 -6.35
CA VAL A 231 4.29 -4.28 -7.61
C VAL A 231 5.19 -4.68 -8.77
N VAL A 232 6.38 -4.06 -8.88
CA VAL A 232 7.38 -4.39 -9.91
C VAL A 232 7.91 -5.80 -9.72
N LEU A 233 8.36 -6.15 -8.51
CA LEU A 233 8.84 -7.50 -8.18
C LEU A 233 7.76 -8.56 -8.40
N GLY A 234 6.49 -8.19 -8.21
CA GLY A 234 5.32 -9.03 -8.46
C GLY A 234 5.00 -9.23 -9.94
N GLY A 235 5.77 -8.64 -10.86
CA GLY A 235 5.62 -8.83 -12.30
C GLY A 235 4.46 -8.06 -12.93
N VAL A 236 3.96 -7.02 -12.29
CA VAL A 236 2.97 -6.11 -12.87
C VAL A 236 3.65 -5.20 -13.89
N SER A 237 3.05 -5.03 -15.05
CA SER A 237 3.59 -4.16 -16.10
C SER A 237 3.43 -2.69 -15.75
N LEU A 238 4.53 -1.94 -15.67
CA LEU A 238 4.51 -0.49 -15.50
C LEU A 238 3.90 0.25 -16.70
N PHE A 239 3.80 -0.42 -17.84
CA PHE A 239 3.17 0.11 -19.05
C PHE A 239 1.66 -0.19 -19.10
N GLY A 240 1.10 -0.79 -18.04
CA GLY A 240 -0.30 -1.16 -17.95
C GLY A 240 -0.68 -2.43 -18.72
N GLY A 241 -1.96 -2.74 -18.74
CA GLY A 241 -2.57 -3.84 -19.49
C GLY A 241 -2.32 -5.25 -18.95
N ARG A 242 -1.39 -5.42 -18.01
CA ARG A 242 -1.09 -6.71 -17.36
C ARG A 242 -0.90 -6.50 -15.86
N ALA A 243 -1.62 -7.25 -15.08
CA ALA A 243 -1.53 -7.19 -13.62
C ALA A 243 -1.69 -8.57 -12.99
N SER A 244 -1.12 -8.70 -11.80
CA SER A 244 -1.32 -9.83 -10.90
C SER A 244 -1.60 -9.27 -9.51
N ILE A 245 -2.41 -9.94 -8.72
CA ILE A 245 -2.62 -9.59 -7.30
C ILE A 245 -1.68 -10.39 -6.40
N LEU A 246 -1.49 -11.67 -6.70
CA LEU A 246 -0.62 -12.53 -5.90
C LEU A 246 0.85 -12.16 -6.04
N GLY A 247 1.28 -11.72 -7.24
CA GLY A 247 2.66 -11.27 -7.45
C GLY A 247 3.09 -10.16 -6.50
N PRO A 248 2.41 -8.99 -6.48
CA PRO A 248 2.68 -7.91 -5.54
C PRO A 248 2.57 -8.30 -4.06
N ALA A 249 1.63 -9.16 -3.70
CA ALA A 249 1.52 -9.67 -2.33
C ALA A 249 2.77 -10.47 -1.93
N ILE A 250 3.27 -11.33 -2.82
CA ILE A 250 4.53 -12.06 -2.62
C ILE A 250 5.73 -11.10 -2.63
N GLY A 251 5.73 -10.11 -3.53
CA GLY A 251 6.75 -9.05 -3.58
C GLY A 251 6.85 -8.27 -2.27
N ALA A 252 5.71 -7.90 -1.69
CA ALA A 252 5.64 -7.23 -0.39
C ALA A 252 6.18 -8.12 0.75
N LEU A 253 5.83 -9.41 0.76
CA LEU A 253 6.39 -10.37 1.71
C LEU A 253 7.91 -10.51 1.56
N MET A 254 8.41 -10.57 0.33
CA MET A 254 9.85 -10.67 0.06
C MET A 254 10.61 -9.43 0.54
N LEU A 255 10.09 -8.22 0.27
CA LEU A 255 10.71 -6.98 0.73
C LEU A 255 10.69 -6.86 2.26
N THR A 256 9.58 -7.24 2.87
CA THR A 256 9.48 -7.26 4.34
C THR A 256 10.45 -8.28 4.95
N ALA A 257 10.56 -9.46 4.36
CA ALA A 257 11.51 -10.49 4.79
C ALA A 257 12.98 -10.03 4.64
N LEU A 258 13.28 -9.30 3.56
CA LEU A 258 14.61 -8.71 3.36
C LEU A 258 14.94 -7.71 4.48
N VAL A 259 14.06 -6.74 4.70
CA VAL A 259 14.26 -5.72 5.74
C VAL A 259 14.36 -6.35 7.13
N ASN A 260 13.49 -7.33 7.45
CA ASN A 260 13.53 -8.07 8.70
C ASN A 260 14.85 -8.84 8.87
N GLY A 261 15.30 -9.56 7.83
CA GLY A 261 16.55 -10.30 7.85
C GLY A 261 17.78 -9.39 8.06
N LEU A 262 17.83 -8.24 7.36
CA LEU A 262 18.88 -7.24 7.55
C LEU A 262 18.88 -6.68 8.99
N THR A 263 17.68 -6.45 9.55
CA THR A 263 17.54 -5.98 10.93
C THR A 263 18.06 -7.02 11.93
N LEU A 264 17.73 -8.30 11.76
CA LEU A 264 18.24 -9.37 12.60
C LEU A 264 19.76 -9.57 12.51
N LEU A 265 20.36 -9.25 11.36
CA LEU A 265 21.80 -9.19 11.18
C LEU A 265 22.44 -7.89 11.71
N SER A 266 21.67 -7.06 12.42
CA SER A 266 22.12 -5.78 12.96
C SER A 266 22.64 -4.81 11.88
N VAL A 267 22.19 -4.95 10.64
CA VAL A 267 22.50 -3.98 9.58
C VAL A 267 21.73 -2.69 9.88
N SER A 268 22.47 -1.57 9.93
CA SER A 268 21.85 -0.27 10.21
C SER A 268 20.72 0.06 9.23
N ALA A 269 19.63 0.65 9.75
CA ALA A 269 18.48 1.07 8.98
C ALA A 269 18.83 1.98 7.79
N PHE A 270 19.97 2.69 7.85
CA PHE A 270 20.43 3.54 6.74
C PHE A 270 20.84 2.76 5.49
N TYR A 271 21.27 1.50 5.61
CA TYR A 271 21.64 0.65 4.47
C TYR A 271 20.46 -0.11 3.86
N GLN A 272 19.35 -0.24 4.60
CA GLN A 272 18.18 -1.00 4.14
C GLN A 272 17.56 -0.44 2.85
N PRO A 273 17.36 0.89 2.68
CA PRO A 273 16.87 1.45 1.42
C PRO A 273 17.81 1.19 0.24
N LEU A 274 19.11 1.19 0.46
CA LEU A 274 20.11 0.87 -0.57
C LEU A 274 19.96 -0.59 -1.04
N ALA A 275 19.81 -1.53 -0.10
CA ALA A 275 19.63 -2.95 -0.41
C ALA A 275 18.31 -3.19 -1.16
N VAL A 276 17.22 -2.56 -0.73
CA VAL A 276 15.91 -2.62 -1.41
C VAL A 276 16.03 -2.07 -2.83
N GLY A 277 16.62 -0.88 -3.00
CA GLY A 277 16.81 -0.25 -4.31
C GLY A 277 17.62 -1.14 -5.27
N ALA A 278 18.73 -1.71 -4.80
CA ALA A 278 19.57 -2.62 -5.58
C ALA A 278 18.76 -3.85 -6.05
N ILE A 279 18.00 -4.49 -5.17
CA ILE A 279 17.19 -5.66 -5.49
C ILE A 279 16.11 -5.33 -6.53
N VAL A 280 15.44 -4.18 -6.38
CA VAL A 280 14.41 -3.74 -7.34
C VAL A 280 14.99 -3.52 -8.73
N VAL A 281 16.14 -2.85 -8.82
CA VAL A 281 16.83 -2.61 -10.12
C VAL A 281 17.29 -3.92 -10.74
N LEU A 282 17.89 -4.82 -9.96
CA LEU A 282 18.31 -6.13 -10.44
C LEU A 282 17.12 -6.97 -10.94
N ALA A 283 16.01 -6.99 -10.20
CA ALA A 283 14.81 -7.70 -10.62
C ALA A 283 14.23 -7.11 -11.91
N ALA A 284 14.18 -5.80 -12.05
CA ALA A 284 13.72 -5.13 -13.27
C ALA A 284 14.60 -5.46 -14.48
N LEU A 285 15.93 -5.55 -14.29
CA LEU A 285 16.86 -5.96 -15.32
C LEU A 285 16.65 -7.42 -15.76
N ILE A 286 16.48 -8.34 -14.79
CA ILE A 286 16.22 -9.76 -15.09
C ILE A 286 14.91 -9.90 -15.87
N MET A 287 13.85 -9.21 -15.49
CA MET A 287 12.57 -9.25 -16.20
C MET A 287 12.65 -8.74 -17.64
N ARG A 288 13.58 -7.83 -17.94
CA ARG A 288 13.83 -7.36 -19.32
C ARG A 288 14.36 -8.47 -20.23
N TYR A 289 15.17 -9.38 -19.71
CA TYR A 289 15.77 -10.48 -20.49
C TYR A 289 14.84 -11.69 -20.65
N GLN A 290 13.69 -11.72 -19.95
CA GLN A 290 12.69 -12.79 -20.07
C GLN A 290 11.57 -12.48 -21.08
N LYS A 291 11.65 -11.34 -21.77
CA LYS A 291 10.81 -10.97 -22.93
C LYS A 291 11.54 -11.32 -24.23
#